data_e3fa514409734c1b4c738c5f592c484a
#
_entry.id   e3fa514409734c1b4c738c5f592c484a
#
_cell.length_a   1.000
_cell.length_b   1.000
_cell.length_c   1.000
_cell.angle_alpha   90.00
_cell.angle_beta   90.00
_cell.angle_gamma   90.00
#
_symmetry.space_group_name_H-M   'P 1'
#
loop_
_entity.id
_entity.type
_entity.pdbx_description
1 polymer ?
#
loop_
_entity_poly.entity_id
_entity_poly.type
_entity_poly.pdbx_seq_one_letter_code
_entity_poly.pdbx_strand_id
1 'polypeptide(L)'
;MDLDVQVAKLKVLKADHQSQKFRLQDKLLTKFPADIQETKAHIAGLKADAQLAAAHPQGKEEFCGMVIKGVAYDEKKTAGERLVLACSELPNAEEKVIGSYRGFELSLRFDTFRSEYQALLKGQRKYTVPLGTDPLGNIIRLDNSLNNFPERITAAENELDTLHQQQAAAQIEVEKPFPQEEELAEKSARLAELNAQLDVDEKSHEPEQDEEEQELSLIHISEPTRHLRIS
;
A
#
# COMPACT_ATOMS: atom_id res chain seq x y z
N MET A 1 17.97 9.48 -38.81
CA MET A 1 17.76 8.48 -37.75
C MET A 1 17.28 7.22 -38.45
N ASP A 2 17.95 6.13 -38.25
CA ASP A 2 17.70 4.87 -38.94
C ASP A 2 16.31 4.31 -38.61
N LEU A 3 15.60 3.76 -39.55
CA LEU A 3 14.23 3.26 -39.41
C LEU A 3 14.19 2.12 -38.36
N ASP A 4 15.20 1.27 -38.32
CA ASP A 4 15.38 0.22 -37.33
C ASP A 4 15.38 0.78 -35.90
N VAL A 5 16.14 1.85 -35.67
CA VAL A 5 16.22 2.50 -34.35
C VAL A 5 14.89 3.08 -33.94
N GLN A 6 14.11 3.64 -34.89
CA GLN A 6 12.78 4.18 -34.62
C GLN A 6 11.80 3.07 -34.24
N VAL A 7 11.78 1.97 -35.01
CA VAL A 7 10.93 0.80 -34.73
C VAL A 7 11.30 0.17 -33.39
N ALA A 8 12.60 0.00 -33.10
CA ALA A 8 13.07 -0.52 -31.83
C ALA A 8 12.60 0.35 -30.65
N LYS A 9 12.71 1.68 -30.75
CA LYS A 9 12.24 2.62 -29.73
C LYS A 9 10.73 2.52 -29.50
N LEU A 10 9.94 2.45 -30.57
CA LEU A 10 8.49 2.31 -30.46
C LEU A 10 8.07 0.96 -29.83
N LYS A 11 8.79 -0.13 -30.13
CA LYS A 11 8.59 -1.44 -29.49
C LYS A 11 8.86 -1.38 -27.99
N VAL A 12 9.91 -0.68 -27.57
CA VAL A 12 10.21 -0.48 -26.13
C VAL A 12 9.08 0.32 -25.46
N LEU A 13 8.63 1.43 -26.07
CA LEU A 13 7.53 2.23 -25.54
C LEU A 13 6.22 1.42 -25.43
N LYS A 14 5.94 0.53 -26.41
CA LYS A 14 4.80 -0.37 -26.36
C LYS A 14 4.92 -1.39 -25.22
N ALA A 15 6.10 -1.96 -25.03
CA ALA A 15 6.36 -2.89 -23.92
C ALA A 15 6.20 -2.22 -22.55
N ASP A 16 6.69 -0.99 -22.41
CA ASP A 16 6.52 -0.18 -21.20
C ASP A 16 5.03 0.14 -20.94
N HIS A 17 4.30 0.54 -21.97
CA HIS A 17 2.85 0.77 -21.88
C HIS A 17 2.11 -0.51 -21.44
N GLN A 18 2.43 -1.66 -22.03
CA GLN A 18 1.84 -2.95 -21.63
C GLN A 18 2.18 -3.30 -20.18
N SER A 19 3.42 -3.08 -19.76
CA SER A 19 3.85 -3.32 -18.38
C SER A 19 3.09 -2.42 -17.37
N GLN A 20 2.90 -1.15 -17.71
CA GLN A 20 2.09 -0.23 -16.89
C GLN A 20 0.62 -0.68 -16.84
N LYS A 21 0.06 -1.10 -17.96
CA LYS A 21 -1.31 -1.64 -18.04
C LYS A 21 -1.49 -2.87 -17.14
N PHE A 22 -0.57 -3.83 -17.17
CA PHE A 22 -0.62 -5.01 -16.29
C PHE A 22 -0.53 -4.63 -14.81
N ARG A 23 0.38 -3.73 -14.43
CA ARG A 23 0.48 -3.24 -13.05
C ARG A 23 -0.79 -2.56 -12.58
N LEU A 24 -1.45 -1.84 -13.46
CA LEU A 24 -2.70 -1.14 -13.15
C LEU A 24 -3.86 -2.12 -13.02
N GLN A 25 -3.93 -3.15 -13.89
CA GLN A 25 -4.88 -4.25 -13.79
C GLN A 25 -4.73 -5.01 -12.46
N ASP A 26 -3.49 -5.32 -12.06
CA ASP A 26 -3.23 -5.96 -10.76
C ASP A 26 -3.73 -5.11 -9.59
N LYS A 27 -3.46 -3.79 -9.61
CA LYS A 27 -4.01 -2.87 -8.61
C LYS A 27 -5.54 -2.85 -8.58
N LEU A 28 -6.19 -2.90 -9.75
CA LEU A 28 -7.65 -2.92 -9.86
C LEU A 28 -8.25 -4.19 -9.29
N LEU A 29 -7.57 -5.32 -9.45
CA LEU A 29 -8.05 -6.62 -8.99
C LEU A 29 -7.76 -6.89 -7.51
N THR A 30 -6.65 -6.36 -6.99
CA THR A 30 -6.16 -6.71 -5.66
C THR A 30 -6.17 -5.52 -4.71
N LYS A 31 -5.43 -4.46 -5.04
CA LYS A 31 -5.17 -3.36 -4.12
C LYS A 31 -6.39 -2.49 -3.84
N PHE A 32 -7.05 -1.97 -4.89
CA PHE A 32 -8.20 -1.09 -4.69
C PHE A 32 -9.35 -1.76 -3.93
N PRO A 33 -9.77 -3.02 -4.24
CA PRO A 33 -10.79 -3.69 -3.44
C PRO A 33 -10.40 -3.87 -1.98
N ALA A 34 -9.14 -4.20 -1.69
CA ALA A 34 -8.64 -4.36 -0.32
C ALA A 34 -8.64 -3.03 0.44
N ASP A 35 -8.08 -1.96 -0.15
CA ASP A 35 -8.02 -0.63 0.46
C ASP A 35 -9.44 -0.07 0.72
N ILE A 36 -10.37 -0.23 -0.23
CA ILE A 36 -11.78 0.17 -0.10
C ILE A 36 -12.46 -0.60 1.04
N GLN A 37 -12.24 -1.90 1.14
CA GLN A 37 -12.81 -2.74 2.20
C GLN A 37 -12.26 -2.36 3.57
N GLU A 38 -10.95 -2.11 3.67
CA GLU A 38 -10.30 -1.67 4.89
C GLU A 38 -10.81 -0.29 5.32
N THR A 39 -10.92 0.67 4.40
CA THR A 39 -11.45 2.01 4.70
C THR A 39 -12.92 1.95 5.14
N LYS A 40 -13.75 1.12 4.51
CA LYS A 40 -15.14 0.88 4.95
C LYS A 40 -15.21 0.30 6.36
N ALA A 41 -14.37 -0.68 6.68
CA ALA A 41 -14.28 -1.24 8.02
C ALA A 41 -13.77 -0.20 9.03
N HIS A 42 -12.84 0.67 8.61
CA HIS A 42 -12.38 1.80 9.42
C HIS A 42 -13.52 2.76 9.78
N ILE A 43 -14.29 3.18 8.79
CA ILE A 43 -15.46 4.06 8.97
C ILE A 43 -16.50 3.41 9.90
N ALA A 44 -16.79 2.13 9.70
CA ALA A 44 -17.73 1.41 10.56
C ALA A 44 -17.27 1.37 12.03
N GLY A 45 -15.97 1.10 12.26
CA GLY A 45 -15.38 1.15 13.59
C GLY A 45 -15.43 2.54 14.23
N LEU A 46 -15.10 3.60 13.47
CA LEU A 46 -15.22 4.97 13.96
C LEU A 46 -16.66 5.36 14.33
N LYS A 47 -17.65 4.96 13.52
CA LYS A 47 -19.07 5.22 13.79
C LYS A 47 -19.55 4.48 15.05
N ALA A 48 -19.14 3.24 15.25
CA ALA A 48 -19.44 2.48 16.46
C ALA A 48 -18.83 3.12 17.71
N ASP A 49 -17.57 3.55 17.63
CA ASP A 49 -16.87 4.22 18.73
C ASP A 49 -17.46 5.61 19.02
N ALA A 50 -17.90 6.34 17.99
CA ALA A 50 -18.64 7.59 18.16
C ALA A 50 -19.97 7.38 18.91
N GLN A 51 -20.71 6.31 18.62
CA GLN A 51 -21.91 5.93 19.33
C GLN A 51 -21.61 5.55 20.78
N LEU A 52 -20.53 4.81 21.04
CA LEU A 52 -20.07 4.48 22.39
C LEU A 52 -19.77 5.74 23.20
N ALA A 53 -19.03 6.69 22.64
CA ALA A 53 -18.74 7.98 23.27
C ALA A 53 -20.01 8.79 23.54
N ALA A 54 -20.96 8.79 22.61
CA ALA A 54 -22.25 9.49 22.74
C ALA A 54 -23.17 8.85 23.81
N ALA A 55 -23.07 7.53 24.01
CA ALA A 55 -23.78 6.83 25.08
C ALA A 55 -23.23 7.17 26.48
N HIS A 56 -22.01 7.71 26.56
CA HIS A 56 -21.36 8.15 27.79
C HIS A 56 -21.01 9.64 27.70
N PRO A 57 -22.03 10.54 27.69
CA PRO A 57 -21.80 11.96 27.52
C PRO A 57 -21.09 12.56 28.73
N GLN A 58 -20.42 13.68 28.52
CA GLN A 58 -19.89 14.47 29.62
C GLN A 58 -21.02 14.97 30.49
N GLY A 59 -20.86 14.84 31.82
CA GLY A 59 -21.83 15.32 32.79
C GLY A 59 -21.91 16.84 32.90
N LYS A 60 -22.64 17.36 33.90
CA LYS A 60 -22.86 18.79 34.10
C LYS A 60 -21.57 19.61 34.31
N GLU A 61 -20.47 18.97 34.76
CA GLU A 61 -19.16 19.59 34.98
C GLU A 61 -18.16 19.23 33.86
N GLU A 62 -18.66 18.91 32.68
CA GLU A 62 -17.83 18.48 31.52
C GLU A 62 -16.94 17.25 31.87
N PHE A 63 -17.42 16.40 32.77
CA PHE A 63 -16.75 15.16 33.16
C PHE A 63 -17.78 14.06 33.48
N CYS A 64 -17.57 12.86 32.98
CA CYS A 64 -18.51 11.73 33.17
C CYS A 64 -18.03 10.68 34.18
N GLY A 65 -16.95 10.98 34.92
CA GLY A 65 -16.27 10.01 35.75
C GLY A 65 -15.26 9.15 34.99
N MET A 66 -14.30 8.60 35.73
CA MET A 66 -13.25 7.71 35.24
C MET A 66 -13.03 6.58 36.23
N VAL A 67 -12.84 5.36 35.76
CA VAL A 67 -12.44 4.24 36.61
C VAL A 67 -10.95 3.97 36.42
N ILE A 68 -10.17 3.98 37.53
CA ILE A 68 -8.73 3.66 37.52
C ILE A 68 -8.48 2.63 38.61
N LYS A 69 -7.90 1.48 38.25
CA LYS A 69 -7.60 0.37 39.17
C LYS A 69 -8.80 -0.07 40.01
N GLY A 70 -9.99 -0.07 39.40
CA GLY A 70 -11.25 -0.46 40.06
C GLY A 70 -11.88 0.62 40.94
N VAL A 71 -11.29 1.80 41.06
CA VAL A 71 -11.83 2.93 41.83
C VAL A 71 -12.46 3.94 40.85
N ALA A 72 -13.71 4.33 41.12
CA ALA A 72 -14.39 5.37 40.36
C ALA A 72 -14.02 6.77 40.90
N TYR A 73 -13.72 7.68 39.98
CA TYR A 73 -13.41 9.07 40.25
C TYR A 73 -14.42 9.95 39.52
N ASP A 74 -15.23 10.69 40.27
CA ASP A 74 -16.29 11.53 39.73
C ASP A 74 -15.88 13.00 39.58
N GLU A 75 -14.75 13.38 40.15
CA GLU A 75 -14.16 14.70 40.01
C GLU A 75 -13.01 14.73 39.02
N LYS A 76 -13.05 15.67 38.07
CA LYS A 76 -12.07 15.80 36.97
C LYS A 76 -10.63 15.95 37.46
N LYS A 77 -10.42 16.72 38.54
CA LYS A 77 -9.10 16.98 39.07
C LYS A 77 -8.49 15.73 39.70
N THR A 78 -9.24 15.07 40.60
CA THR A 78 -8.78 13.85 41.27
C THR A 78 -8.57 12.71 40.31
N ALA A 79 -9.40 12.55 39.28
CA ALA A 79 -9.21 11.59 38.20
C ALA A 79 -7.90 11.86 37.42
N GLY A 80 -7.65 13.13 37.08
CA GLY A 80 -6.41 13.51 36.40
C GLY A 80 -5.15 13.28 37.24
N GLU A 81 -5.18 13.62 38.53
CA GLU A 81 -4.09 13.36 39.46
C GLU A 81 -3.80 11.85 39.59
N ARG A 82 -4.87 11.05 39.68
CA ARG A 82 -4.75 9.59 39.74
C ARG A 82 -4.21 9.01 38.44
N LEU A 83 -4.58 9.56 37.28
CA LEU A 83 -4.07 9.16 35.98
C LEU A 83 -2.54 9.42 35.89
N VAL A 84 -2.08 10.61 36.31
CA VAL A 84 -0.64 10.94 36.35
C VAL A 84 0.11 10.02 37.31
N LEU A 85 -0.46 9.76 38.48
CA LEU A 85 0.14 8.81 39.43
C LEU A 85 0.22 7.40 38.84
N ALA A 86 -0.83 6.94 38.13
CA ALA A 86 -0.82 5.65 37.46
C ALA A 86 0.26 5.50 36.40
N CYS A 87 0.65 6.60 35.72
CA CYS A 87 1.78 6.62 34.80
C CYS A 87 3.10 6.32 35.52
N SER A 88 3.34 6.97 36.68
CA SER A 88 4.57 6.74 37.46
C SER A 88 4.65 5.36 38.12
N GLU A 89 3.51 4.68 38.27
CA GLU A 89 3.40 3.33 38.83
C GLU A 89 3.52 2.23 37.75
N LEU A 90 3.75 2.57 36.48
CA LEU A 90 3.97 1.56 35.42
C LEU A 90 5.30 0.82 35.68
N PRO A 91 5.28 -0.52 35.72
CA PRO A 91 6.49 -1.30 36.03
C PRO A 91 7.48 -1.34 34.85
N ASN A 92 6.99 -1.17 33.65
CA ASN A 92 7.74 -1.20 32.39
C ASN A 92 7.07 -0.37 31.32
N ALA A 93 7.64 -0.35 30.13
CA ALA A 93 7.08 0.39 28.96
C ALA A 93 5.89 -0.30 28.29
N GLU A 94 5.53 -1.51 28.71
CA GLU A 94 4.45 -2.29 28.08
C GLU A 94 3.07 -1.69 28.36
N GLU A 95 2.12 -1.96 27.45
CA GLU A 95 0.75 -1.55 27.61
C GLU A 95 0.08 -2.27 28.78
N LYS A 96 -0.51 -1.52 29.70
CA LYS A 96 -1.24 -2.04 30.85
C LYS A 96 -2.62 -1.43 30.94
N VAL A 97 -3.63 -2.27 30.96
CA VAL A 97 -5.01 -1.85 31.22
C VAL A 97 -5.10 -1.35 32.68
N ILE A 98 -5.61 -0.14 32.87
CA ILE A 98 -5.77 0.50 34.18
C ILE A 98 -7.22 0.77 34.54
N GLY A 99 -8.16 0.75 33.60
CA GLY A 99 -9.56 1.04 33.88
C GLY A 99 -10.39 1.35 32.65
N SER A 100 -11.29 2.32 32.79
CA SER A 100 -12.17 2.76 31.70
C SER A 100 -12.47 4.25 31.76
N TYR A 101 -12.73 4.84 30.59
CA TYR A 101 -13.17 6.23 30.43
C TYR A 101 -14.18 6.34 29.29
N ARG A 102 -15.34 6.93 29.55
CA ARG A 102 -16.46 7.13 28.57
C ARG A 102 -16.81 5.85 27.79
N GLY A 103 -16.84 4.72 28.47
CA GLY A 103 -17.15 3.41 27.87
C GLY A 103 -15.96 2.74 27.16
N PHE A 104 -14.85 3.42 26.99
CA PHE A 104 -13.63 2.86 26.41
C PHE A 104 -12.76 2.21 27.49
N GLU A 105 -12.13 1.08 27.16
CA GLU A 105 -11.06 0.51 27.98
C GLU A 105 -9.87 1.47 27.97
N LEU A 106 -9.35 1.81 29.15
CA LEU A 106 -8.23 2.71 29.34
C LEU A 106 -6.98 1.93 29.70
N SER A 107 -5.99 2.01 28.83
CA SER A 107 -4.63 1.46 29.05
C SER A 107 -3.60 2.57 29.10
N LEU A 108 -2.49 2.32 29.75
CA LEU A 108 -1.30 3.18 29.74
C LEU A 108 -0.10 2.43 29.20
N ARG A 109 0.78 3.14 28.50
CA ARG A 109 2.12 2.68 28.12
C ARG A 109 3.12 3.83 28.17
N PHE A 110 4.41 3.51 28.24
CA PHE A 110 5.48 4.47 28.06
C PHE A 110 6.09 4.31 26.67
N ASP A 111 6.05 5.36 25.87
CA ASP A 111 6.71 5.40 24.57
C ASP A 111 8.18 5.77 24.77
N THR A 112 9.07 4.80 24.66
CA THR A 112 10.51 4.96 24.88
C THR A 112 11.18 5.82 23.81
N PHE A 113 10.62 5.84 22.58
CA PHE A 113 11.16 6.65 21.49
C PHE A 113 10.89 8.15 21.69
N ARG A 114 9.67 8.48 22.13
CA ARG A 114 9.25 9.85 22.40
C ARG A 114 9.49 10.30 23.84
N SER A 115 9.86 9.36 24.72
CA SER A 115 10.03 9.56 26.16
C SER A 115 8.79 10.18 26.82
N GLU A 116 7.61 9.69 26.43
CA GLU A 116 6.33 10.19 26.94
C GLU A 116 5.39 9.04 27.35
N TYR A 117 4.52 9.32 28.33
CA TYR A 117 3.42 8.42 28.66
C TYR A 117 2.28 8.61 27.65
N GLN A 118 1.64 7.52 27.30
CA GLN A 118 0.49 7.50 26.39
C GLN A 118 -0.67 6.75 27.04
N ALA A 119 -1.85 7.35 26.97
CA ALA A 119 -3.09 6.66 27.22
C ALA A 119 -3.60 6.05 25.92
N LEU A 120 -4.16 4.85 26.01
CA LEU A 120 -4.80 4.16 24.91
C LEU A 120 -6.25 3.93 25.29
N LEU A 121 -7.14 4.47 24.47
CA LEU A 121 -8.59 4.29 24.58
C LEU A 121 -9.01 3.23 23.56
N LYS A 122 -9.52 2.09 24.02
CA LYS A 122 -9.89 0.97 23.17
C LYS A 122 -11.40 0.78 23.18
N GLY A 123 -11.99 1.01 22.02
CA GLY A 123 -13.36 0.63 21.67
C GLY A 123 -13.33 -0.46 20.61
N GLN A 124 -14.01 -0.28 19.48
CA GLN A 124 -13.78 -1.09 18.28
C GLN A 124 -12.40 -0.80 17.68
N ARG A 125 -11.92 0.42 17.87
CA ARG A 125 -10.58 0.85 17.48
C ARG A 125 -9.78 1.32 18.69
N LYS A 126 -8.48 1.51 18.49
CA LYS A 126 -7.58 1.98 19.55
C LYS A 126 -7.13 3.41 19.22
N TYR A 127 -7.25 4.31 20.20
CA TYR A 127 -6.87 5.72 20.10
C TYR A 127 -5.76 6.02 21.08
N THR A 128 -4.63 6.51 20.58
CA THR A 128 -3.47 6.86 21.39
C THR A 128 -3.48 8.35 21.68
N VAL A 129 -3.37 8.70 22.95
CA VAL A 129 -3.39 10.08 23.44
C VAL A 129 -2.12 10.31 24.26
N PRO A 130 -1.23 11.26 23.85
CA PRO A 130 -0.06 11.59 24.63
C PRO A 130 -0.44 12.28 25.94
N LEU A 131 0.18 11.88 27.03
CA LEU A 131 -0.06 12.42 28.35
C LEU A 131 1.10 13.32 28.78
N GLY A 132 0.78 14.41 29.47
CA GLY A 132 1.75 15.31 30.08
C GLY A 132 1.73 15.25 31.59
N THR A 133 2.36 16.22 32.22
CA THR A 133 2.42 16.34 33.69
C THR A 133 1.20 17.07 34.27
N ASP A 134 0.42 17.78 33.44
CA ASP A 134 -0.79 18.49 33.88
C ASP A 134 -1.99 17.52 33.98
N PRO A 135 -2.54 17.27 35.19
CA PRO A 135 -3.67 16.38 35.39
C PRO A 135 -4.93 16.77 34.62
N LEU A 136 -5.30 18.05 34.65
CA LEU A 136 -6.51 18.53 33.96
C LEU A 136 -6.32 18.53 32.45
N GLY A 137 -5.15 18.93 31.97
CA GLY A 137 -4.81 18.88 30.53
C GLY A 137 -4.86 17.47 29.97
N ASN A 138 -4.51 16.44 30.76
CA ASN A 138 -4.63 15.07 30.31
C ASN A 138 -6.08 14.65 30.10
N ILE A 139 -7.00 14.99 30.99
CA ILE A 139 -8.42 14.73 30.80
C ILE A 139 -8.96 15.45 29.55
N ILE A 140 -8.60 16.72 29.36
CA ILE A 140 -8.98 17.48 28.18
C ILE A 140 -8.47 16.82 26.89
N ARG A 141 -7.25 16.29 26.87
CA ARG A 141 -6.71 15.56 25.71
C ARG A 141 -7.49 14.28 25.41
N LEU A 142 -7.87 13.53 26.46
CA LEU A 142 -8.73 12.34 26.30
C LEU A 142 -10.09 12.72 25.71
N ASP A 143 -10.72 13.77 26.26
CA ASP A 143 -12.00 14.29 25.77
C ASP A 143 -11.92 14.75 24.32
N ASN A 144 -10.91 15.55 23.97
CA ASN A 144 -10.70 16.02 22.61
C ASN A 144 -10.52 14.85 21.64
N SER A 145 -9.81 13.80 22.05
CA SER A 145 -9.64 12.60 21.23
C SER A 145 -10.97 11.90 20.94
N LEU A 146 -11.89 11.83 21.92
CA LEU A 146 -13.20 11.21 21.77
C LEU A 146 -14.24 12.13 21.12
N ASN A 147 -14.11 13.44 21.28
CA ASN A 147 -15.02 14.42 20.67
C ASN A 147 -14.72 14.65 19.18
N ASN A 148 -13.53 14.26 18.70
CA ASN A 148 -13.11 14.46 17.31
C ASN A 148 -13.58 13.34 16.34
N PHE A 149 -14.51 12.48 16.74
CA PHE A 149 -15.05 11.44 15.87
C PHE A 149 -15.72 11.97 14.60
N PRO A 150 -16.54 13.04 14.62
CA PRO A 150 -17.17 13.55 13.41
C PRO A 150 -16.14 13.93 12.33
N GLU A 151 -15.07 14.61 12.72
CA GLU A 151 -14.00 15.01 11.80
C GLU A 151 -13.25 13.81 11.24
N ARG A 152 -12.94 12.81 12.09
CA ARG A 152 -12.30 11.57 11.67
C ARG A 152 -13.15 10.75 10.71
N ILE A 153 -14.46 10.69 10.95
CA ILE A 153 -15.40 9.99 10.05
C ILE A 153 -15.45 10.71 8.71
N THR A 154 -15.60 12.02 8.70
CA THR A 154 -15.58 12.81 7.45
C THR A 154 -14.29 12.64 6.68
N ALA A 155 -13.14 12.65 7.35
CA ALA A 155 -11.84 12.42 6.71
C ALA A 155 -11.74 11.02 6.07
N ALA A 156 -12.21 9.98 6.77
CA ALA A 156 -12.21 8.62 6.25
C ALA A 156 -13.22 8.42 5.10
N GLU A 157 -14.37 9.11 5.13
CA GLU A 157 -15.33 9.10 4.02
C GLU A 157 -14.74 9.79 2.78
N ASN A 158 -14.04 10.91 2.92
CA ASN A 158 -13.34 11.58 1.82
C ASN A 158 -12.21 10.70 1.24
N GLU A 159 -11.52 9.94 2.09
CA GLU A 159 -10.51 8.96 1.64
C GLU A 159 -11.15 7.85 0.81
N LEU A 160 -12.30 7.34 1.24
CA LEU A 160 -13.06 6.34 0.49
C LEU A 160 -13.50 6.85 -0.88
N ASP A 161 -14.00 8.08 -0.96
CA ASP A 161 -14.38 8.72 -2.22
C ASP A 161 -13.17 8.89 -3.15
N THR A 162 -12.03 9.28 -2.59
CA THR A 162 -10.76 9.38 -3.34
C THR A 162 -10.33 8.04 -3.91
N LEU A 163 -10.43 6.95 -3.13
CA LEU A 163 -10.12 5.59 -3.60
C LEU A 163 -11.05 5.17 -4.74
N HIS A 164 -12.35 5.46 -4.66
CA HIS A 164 -13.28 5.17 -5.73
C HIS A 164 -12.98 5.97 -7.01
N GLN A 165 -12.63 7.25 -6.90
CA GLN A 165 -12.22 8.08 -8.04
C GLN A 165 -10.94 7.54 -8.68
N GLN A 166 -9.94 7.17 -7.89
CA GLN A 166 -8.70 6.57 -8.38
C GLN A 166 -8.96 5.23 -9.08
N GLN A 167 -9.83 4.39 -8.52
CA GLN A 167 -10.23 3.12 -9.14
C GLN A 167 -10.90 3.35 -10.50
N ALA A 168 -11.84 4.28 -10.59
CA ALA A 168 -12.53 4.61 -11.84
C ALA A 168 -11.55 5.18 -12.89
N ALA A 169 -10.64 6.07 -12.49
CA ALA A 169 -9.61 6.58 -13.39
C ALA A 169 -8.66 5.47 -13.88
N ALA A 170 -8.28 4.55 -13.00
CA ALA A 170 -7.46 3.41 -13.35
C ALA A 170 -8.17 2.46 -14.35
N GLN A 171 -9.47 2.25 -14.21
CA GLN A 171 -10.28 1.46 -15.17
C GLN A 171 -10.24 2.07 -16.56
N ILE A 172 -10.44 3.39 -16.65
CA ILE A 172 -10.38 4.11 -17.94
C ILE A 172 -8.99 4.02 -18.56
N GLU A 173 -7.94 4.16 -17.74
CA GLU A 173 -6.55 4.13 -18.22
C GLU A 173 -6.16 2.76 -18.78
N VAL A 174 -6.60 1.68 -18.13
CA VAL A 174 -6.35 0.30 -18.59
C VAL A 174 -6.97 0.02 -19.97
N GLU A 175 -8.07 0.66 -20.30
CA GLU A 175 -8.76 0.46 -21.60
C GLU A 175 -8.09 1.20 -22.75
N LYS A 176 -7.24 2.19 -22.47
CA LYS A 176 -6.58 2.97 -23.52
C LYS A 176 -5.63 2.09 -24.35
N PRO A 177 -5.71 2.20 -25.69
CA PRO A 177 -4.76 1.58 -26.59
C PRO A 177 -3.39 2.28 -26.48
N PHE A 178 -2.36 1.63 -26.98
CA PHE A 178 -1.05 2.27 -27.11
C PHE A 178 -1.12 3.45 -28.07
N PRO A 179 -0.76 4.68 -27.67
CA PRO A 179 -0.98 5.89 -28.46
C PRO A 179 -0.27 5.91 -29.82
N GLN A 180 0.83 5.15 -29.96
CA GLN A 180 1.69 5.10 -31.15
C GLN A 180 1.56 3.75 -31.88
N GLU A 181 0.42 3.05 -31.73
CA GLU A 181 0.19 1.74 -32.34
C GLU A 181 0.23 1.83 -33.87
N GLU A 182 -0.43 2.84 -34.46
CA GLU A 182 -0.47 3.05 -35.90
C GLU A 182 0.92 3.40 -36.45
N GLU A 183 1.65 4.29 -35.79
CA GLU A 183 3.01 4.66 -36.16
C GLU A 183 3.97 3.45 -36.13
N LEU A 184 3.83 2.61 -35.09
CA LEU A 184 4.61 1.38 -34.98
C LEU A 184 4.28 0.41 -36.11
N ALA A 185 3.01 0.23 -36.42
CA ALA A 185 2.57 -0.65 -37.49
C ALA A 185 3.08 -0.19 -38.86
N GLU A 186 2.96 1.11 -39.20
CA GLU A 186 3.41 1.70 -40.45
C GLU A 186 4.94 1.55 -40.62
N LYS A 187 5.70 1.96 -39.60
CA LYS A 187 7.17 1.88 -39.64
C LYS A 187 7.68 0.44 -39.68
N SER A 188 7.00 -0.46 -38.99
CA SER A 188 7.37 -1.89 -39.00
C SER A 188 7.08 -2.53 -40.37
N ALA A 189 5.98 -2.19 -41.02
CA ALA A 189 5.68 -2.65 -42.37
C ALA A 189 6.72 -2.15 -43.38
N ARG A 190 7.07 -0.85 -43.31
CA ARG A 190 8.07 -0.26 -44.19
C ARG A 190 9.46 -0.88 -43.98
N LEU A 191 9.82 -1.17 -42.75
CA LEU A 191 11.08 -1.84 -42.44
C LEU A 191 11.12 -3.26 -43.04
N ALA A 192 10.02 -4.01 -42.92
CA ALA A 192 9.91 -5.34 -43.49
C ALA A 192 10.01 -5.32 -45.03
N GLU A 193 9.43 -4.31 -45.66
CA GLU A 193 9.49 -4.09 -47.13
C GLU A 193 10.93 -3.85 -47.56
N LEU A 194 11.66 -2.95 -46.89
CA LEU A 194 13.07 -2.64 -47.18
C LEU A 194 13.98 -3.87 -46.97
N ASN A 195 13.79 -4.62 -45.91
CA ASN A 195 14.55 -5.83 -45.68
C ASN A 195 14.31 -6.90 -46.75
N ALA A 196 13.05 -7.07 -47.20
CA ALA A 196 12.72 -7.99 -48.26
C ALA A 196 13.37 -7.57 -49.61
N GLN A 197 13.49 -6.28 -49.87
CA GLN A 197 14.20 -5.78 -51.05
C GLN A 197 15.69 -6.07 -51.02
N LEU A 198 16.35 -5.87 -49.87
CA LEU A 198 17.74 -6.16 -49.65
C LEU A 198 18.05 -7.67 -49.78
N ASP A 199 17.19 -8.53 -49.23
CA ASP A 199 17.35 -9.99 -49.33
C ASP A 199 17.22 -10.51 -50.79
N VAL A 200 16.42 -9.82 -51.62
CA VAL A 200 16.28 -10.15 -53.04
C VAL A 200 17.55 -9.70 -53.78
N ASP A 201 18.09 -8.53 -53.48
CA ASP A 201 19.30 -7.99 -54.14
C ASP A 201 20.54 -8.83 -53.75
N GLU A 202 20.65 -9.30 -52.50
CA GLU A 202 21.74 -10.21 -52.09
C GLU A 202 21.70 -11.54 -52.84
N LYS A 203 20.53 -12.14 -52.99
CA LYS A 203 20.35 -13.40 -53.74
C LYS A 203 20.57 -13.25 -55.24
N SER A 204 20.43 -12.03 -55.78
CA SER A 204 20.73 -11.75 -57.21
C SER A 204 22.23 -11.49 -57.45
N HIS A 205 23.03 -11.37 -56.42
CA HIS A 205 24.48 -11.10 -56.49
C HIS A 205 25.36 -12.28 -56.02
N GLU A 206 24.78 -13.46 -55.75
CA GLU A 206 25.62 -14.67 -55.63
C GLU A 206 26.15 -15.04 -57.02
N PRO A 207 27.45 -15.00 -57.26
CA PRO A 207 28.01 -15.50 -58.51
C PRO A 207 27.80 -17.02 -58.57
N GLU A 208 27.21 -17.48 -59.69
CA GLU A 208 27.21 -18.91 -60.03
C GLU A 208 28.65 -19.43 -59.87
N GLN A 209 28.91 -20.15 -58.80
CA GLN A 209 30.10 -20.93 -58.66
C GLN A 209 29.89 -22.22 -59.46
N ASP A 210 30.64 -22.33 -60.56
CA ASP A 210 30.81 -23.48 -61.41
C ASP A 210 30.94 -24.78 -60.59
N GLU A 211 30.05 -25.75 -60.89
CA GLU A 211 30.25 -27.14 -60.56
C GLU A 211 31.48 -27.67 -61.32
N GLU A 212 32.62 -27.76 -60.66
CA GLU A 212 33.65 -28.74 -61.06
C GLU A 212 34.30 -29.34 -59.81
N GLU A 213 33.99 -30.63 -59.68
CA GLU A 213 34.78 -31.76 -59.20
C GLU A 213 35.70 -31.53 -57.95
N GLN A 214 35.43 -32.26 -56.86
CA GLN A 214 36.32 -33.40 -56.54
C GLN A 214 35.76 -34.22 -55.36
N GLU A 215 35.48 -35.49 -55.70
CA GLU A 215 35.42 -36.59 -54.76
C GLU A 215 36.69 -36.67 -53.88
N LEU A 216 36.50 -37.36 -52.76
CA LEU A 216 37.47 -37.97 -51.85
C LEU A 216 37.63 -37.28 -50.49
N SER A 217 37.06 -37.79 -49.44
CA SER A 217 37.64 -38.78 -48.57
C SER A 217 36.80 -38.97 -47.30
N LEU A 218 36.22 -40.12 -47.21
CA LEU A 218 35.70 -40.70 -45.95
C LEU A 218 36.85 -40.94 -44.99
N ILE A 219 36.86 -40.29 -43.84
CA ILE A 219 37.54 -40.82 -42.67
C ILE A 219 36.55 -40.84 -41.49
N HIS A 220 36.09 -42.06 -41.25
CA HIS A 220 35.54 -42.50 -40.01
C HIS A 220 36.56 -42.36 -38.88
N ILE A 221 36.20 -41.68 -37.79
CA ILE A 221 36.84 -41.93 -36.49
C ILE A 221 35.69 -42.02 -35.45
N SER A 222 35.52 -43.27 -35.01
CA SER A 222 34.69 -43.73 -33.93
C SER A 222 35.16 -43.20 -32.57
N GLU A 223 34.15 -43.05 -31.69
CA GLU A 223 34.18 -42.85 -30.24
C GLU A 223 35.30 -43.63 -29.48
N PRO A 224 35.57 -43.23 -28.21
CA PRO A 224 34.77 -43.86 -27.15
C PRO A 224 34.44 -42.99 -25.95
N THR A 225 33.22 -43.27 -25.48
CA THR A 225 32.72 -43.13 -24.11
C THR A 225 33.78 -43.35 -23.02
N ARG A 226 33.76 -42.49 -21.99
CA ARG A 226 34.10 -42.87 -20.62
C ARG A 226 33.31 -42.12 -19.56
N HIS A 227 32.43 -42.89 -18.92
CA HIS A 227 31.95 -42.61 -17.57
C HIS A 227 33.11 -42.43 -16.60
N LEU A 228 32.93 -41.48 -15.67
CA LEU A 228 33.43 -41.63 -14.29
C LEU A 228 32.49 -40.92 -13.31
N ARG A 229 31.81 -41.73 -12.55
CA ARG A 229 31.22 -41.47 -11.20
C ARG A 229 32.38 -41.31 -10.23
N ILE A 230 32.19 -40.52 -9.18
CA ILE A 230 32.68 -40.65 -7.77
C ILE A 230 32.35 -39.24 -7.13
N SER A 231 31.78 -39.08 -6.04
CA SER A 231 31.35 -39.51 -4.75
C SER A 231 30.61 -38.33 -4.12
#